data_7e919ab12115f4b9e8776fdf5c45a8ef
#
_entry.id   7e919ab12115f4b9e8776fdf5c45a8ef
#
_cell.length_a   1.000
_cell.length_b   1.000
_cell.length_c   1.000
_cell.angle_alpha   90.00
_cell.angle_beta   90.00
_cell.angle_gamma   90.00
#
_symmetry.space_group_name_H-M   'P 1'
#
loop_
_entity.id
_entity.type
_entity.pdbx_description
1 polymer ?
#
loop_
_entity_poly.entity_id
_entity_poly.type
_entity_poly.pdbx_seq_one_letter_code
_entity_poly.pdbx_strand_id
1 'polypeptide(L)'
;MNRLPAALAALLLALTACTPAAEPAPSPTPAATAAPSAAPTAEPTPTPDDGELDLTTLSSTMVFAEVSAMVRSPEDYLGRTVRMQGSLMVYEANPALGIYYFYTVVIQDATACCQQGLEFVWDGGELPQAGTELLVTGTFEEYDCGGLPSYHIVAQSVEVLS
;
A
#
# COMPACT_ATOMS: atom_id res chain seq x y z
N MET A 1 35.66 43.93 20.51
CA MET A 1 35.42 44.18 21.95
C MET A 1 33.94 44.44 22.09
N ASN A 2 33.12 43.50 22.49
CA ASN A 2 31.89 43.75 23.23
C ASN A 2 31.43 42.45 23.86
N ARG A 3 31.15 42.54 25.12
CA ARG A 3 30.99 41.44 26.09
C ARG A 3 29.53 40.96 26.12
N LEU A 4 29.34 39.63 26.21
CA LEU A 4 28.08 39.02 26.66
C LEU A 4 27.73 39.48 28.10
N PRO A 5 26.44 39.39 28.46
CA PRO A 5 26.16 38.70 29.69
C PRO A 5 25.16 37.55 29.55
N ALA A 6 25.50 36.48 30.25
CA ALA A 6 24.68 35.32 30.50
C ALA A 6 23.46 35.69 31.36
N ALA A 7 22.28 35.15 30.98
CA ALA A 7 21.15 35.07 31.90
C ALA A 7 20.69 33.62 31.96
N LEU A 8 21.06 32.93 33.03
CA LEU A 8 20.49 31.64 33.45
C LEU A 8 19.05 31.89 33.90
N ALA A 9 18.09 31.26 33.24
CA ALA A 9 16.74 31.10 33.76
C ALA A 9 16.54 29.61 34.08
N ALA A 10 16.62 29.26 35.35
CA ALA A 10 16.28 27.95 35.87
C ALA A 10 14.74 27.79 35.89
N LEU A 11 14.19 26.90 35.04
CA LEU A 11 12.79 26.53 35.08
C LEU A 11 12.61 25.24 35.87
N LEU A 12 12.13 25.39 37.11
CA LEU A 12 11.73 24.30 38.01
C LEU A 12 10.43 23.67 37.48
N LEU A 13 10.52 22.45 36.97
CA LEU A 13 9.33 21.62 36.70
C LEU A 13 8.89 20.96 38.01
N ALA A 14 7.73 21.38 38.51
CA ALA A 14 7.02 20.67 39.57
C ALA A 14 6.32 19.44 38.97
N LEU A 15 6.77 18.24 39.34
CA LEU A 15 6.06 16.98 39.09
C LEU A 15 4.87 16.89 40.06
N THR A 16 3.65 17.05 39.56
CA THR A 16 2.42 16.67 40.27
C THR A 16 2.18 15.18 40.05
N ALA A 17 2.43 14.38 41.09
CA ALA A 17 2.07 12.97 41.14
C ALA A 17 0.54 12.83 41.22
N CYS A 18 -0.11 12.32 40.18
CA CYS A 18 -1.49 11.84 40.24
C CYS A 18 -1.52 10.48 40.91
N THR A 19 -2.11 10.40 42.09
CA THR A 19 -2.46 9.16 42.77
C THR A 19 -3.67 8.56 42.08
N PRO A 20 -3.69 7.29 41.63
CA PRO A 20 -4.90 6.67 41.13
C PRO A 20 -5.83 6.31 42.31
N ALA A 21 -7.04 6.85 42.29
CA ALA A 21 -8.11 6.42 43.18
C ALA A 21 -8.52 4.98 42.83
N ALA A 22 -8.61 4.12 43.84
CA ALA A 22 -9.05 2.75 43.69
C ALA A 22 -10.52 2.75 43.25
N GLU A 23 -10.80 2.22 42.07
CA GLU A 23 -12.13 1.95 41.59
C GLU A 23 -12.71 0.70 42.26
N PRO A 24 -13.98 0.72 42.68
CA PRO A 24 -14.63 -0.46 43.25
C PRO A 24 -14.83 -1.54 42.19
N ALA A 25 -14.48 -2.78 42.53
CA ALA A 25 -14.60 -3.95 41.69
C ALA A 25 -16.04 -4.12 41.15
N PRO A 26 -16.20 -4.38 39.83
CA PRO A 26 -17.51 -4.69 39.26
C PRO A 26 -17.98 -6.07 39.73
N SER A 27 -19.24 -6.11 40.16
CA SER A 27 -19.99 -7.33 40.47
C SER A 27 -20.05 -8.27 39.26
N PRO A 28 -19.98 -9.59 39.44
CA PRO A 28 -20.02 -10.54 38.33
C PRO A 28 -21.38 -10.52 37.64
N THR A 29 -21.41 -10.02 36.42
CA THR A 29 -22.57 -10.17 35.53
C THR A 29 -22.64 -11.64 35.07
N PRO A 30 -23.85 -12.26 35.05
CA PRO A 30 -24.01 -13.63 34.61
C PRO A 30 -23.58 -13.76 33.15
N ALA A 31 -22.76 -14.78 32.89
CA ALA A 31 -22.24 -15.12 31.58
C ALA A 31 -23.41 -15.35 30.61
N ALA A 32 -23.52 -14.48 29.62
CA ALA A 32 -24.32 -14.77 28.44
C ALA A 32 -23.60 -15.93 27.67
N THR A 33 -24.30 -17.03 27.54
CA THR A 33 -23.90 -18.16 26.72
C THR A 33 -23.73 -17.67 25.30
N ALA A 34 -22.49 -17.53 24.85
CA ALA A 34 -22.15 -17.19 23.45
C ALA A 34 -22.63 -18.35 22.58
N ALA A 35 -23.57 -18.06 21.69
CA ALA A 35 -23.89 -18.94 20.58
C ALA A 35 -22.60 -19.15 19.74
N PRO A 36 -22.36 -20.33 19.19
CA PRO A 36 -21.20 -20.55 18.33
C PRO A 36 -21.29 -19.60 17.14
N SER A 37 -20.36 -18.64 17.10
CA SER A 37 -20.13 -17.82 15.94
C SER A 37 -19.71 -18.77 14.83
N ALA A 38 -20.49 -18.84 13.75
CA ALA A 38 -20.09 -19.56 12.56
C ALA A 38 -18.72 -19.05 12.14
N ALA A 39 -17.76 -19.96 12.04
CA ALA A 39 -16.45 -19.64 11.48
C ALA A 39 -16.68 -19.02 10.10
N PRO A 40 -15.97 -17.92 9.74
CA PRO A 40 -16.02 -17.40 8.39
C PRO A 40 -15.64 -18.55 7.46
N THR A 41 -16.55 -18.92 6.57
CA THR A 41 -16.23 -19.83 5.46
C THR A 41 -15.10 -19.13 4.70
N ALA A 42 -13.91 -19.75 4.70
CA ALA A 42 -12.82 -19.28 3.87
C ALA A 42 -13.33 -19.26 2.44
N GLU A 43 -13.42 -18.08 1.84
CA GLU A 43 -13.61 -17.97 0.40
C GLU A 43 -12.49 -18.77 -0.27
N PRO A 44 -12.79 -19.55 -1.31
CA PRO A 44 -11.75 -20.31 -2.00
C PRO A 44 -10.70 -19.33 -2.50
N THR A 45 -9.48 -19.48 -2.01
CA THR A 45 -8.32 -18.81 -2.59
C THR A 45 -8.31 -19.18 -4.08
N PRO A 46 -8.39 -18.21 -5.01
CA PRO A 46 -8.29 -18.54 -6.43
C PRO A 46 -6.98 -19.29 -6.64
N THR A 47 -7.07 -20.50 -7.15
CA THR A 47 -5.91 -21.25 -7.60
C THR A 47 -5.27 -20.42 -8.70
N PRO A 48 -3.98 -20.07 -8.65
CA PRO A 48 -3.33 -19.35 -9.73
C PRO A 48 -3.49 -20.19 -11.01
N ASP A 49 -4.27 -19.70 -11.93
CA ASP A 49 -4.21 -20.20 -13.32
C ASP A 49 -2.86 -19.71 -13.86
N ASP A 50 -2.06 -20.63 -14.43
CA ASP A 50 -0.62 -20.47 -14.71
C ASP A 50 -0.25 -19.36 -15.72
N GLY A 51 -1.03 -18.29 -15.84
CA GLY A 51 -0.78 -17.22 -16.83
C GLY A 51 -1.29 -15.84 -16.44
N GLU A 52 -2.52 -15.72 -15.98
CA GLU A 52 -3.15 -14.40 -15.76
C GLU A 52 -3.55 -14.20 -14.30
N LEU A 53 -3.22 -13.04 -13.75
CA LEU A 53 -3.63 -12.58 -12.43
C LEU A 53 -4.62 -11.42 -12.59
N ASP A 54 -5.92 -11.73 -12.64
CA ASP A 54 -6.98 -10.72 -12.72
C ASP A 54 -7.39 -10.25 -11.33
N LEU A 55 -6.80 -9.13 -10.89
CA LEU A 55 -7.09 -8.52 -9.60
C LEU A 55 -8.45 -7.82 -9.56
N THR A 56 -9.07 -7.55 -10.72
CA THR A 56 -10.37 -6.85 -10.79
C THR A 56 -11.54 -7.71 -10.33
N THR A 57 -11.34 -9.02 -10.23
CA THR A 57 -12.34 -9.98 -9.76
C THR A 57 -12.31 -10.20 -8.26
N LEU A 58 -11.29 -9.65 -7.57
CA LEU A 58 -11.06 -9.82 -6.15
C LEU A 58 -11.74 -8.71 -5.32
N SER A 59 -12.01 -8.99 -4.05
CA SER A 59 -12.41 -7.94 -3.11
C SER A 59 -11.25 -6.99 -2.83
N SER A 60 -11.52 -5.74 -2.42
CA SER A 60 -10.49 -4.74 -2.12
C SER A 60 -9.44 -5.23 -1.13
N THR A 61 -9.85 -6.00 -0.12
CA THR A 61 -8.93 -6.61 0.86
C THR A 61 -8.01 -7.63 0.20
N MET A 62 -8.54 -8.46 -0.72
CA MET A 62 -7.76 -9.46 -1.43
C MET A 62 -6.81 -8.80 -2.44
N VAL A 63 -7.27 -7.79 -3.17
CA VAL A 63 -6.42 -7.00 -4.08
C VAL A 63 -5.23 -6.43 -3.31
N PHE A 64 -5.49 -5.78 -2.16
CA PHE A 64 -4.43 -5.19 -1.34
C PHE A 64 -3.43 -6.25 -0.83
N ALA A 65 -3.92 -7.41 -0.41
CA ALA A 65 -3.07 -8.50 0.05
C ALA A 65 -2.18 -9.05 -1.08
N GLU A 66 -2.77 -9.22 -2.29
CA GLU A 66 -2.06 -9.75 -3.45
C GLU A 66 -0.99 -8.77 -3.95
N VAL A 67 -1.33 -7.49 -4.12
CA VAL A 67 -0.36 -6.45 -4.50
C VAL A 67 0.75 -6.34 -3.46
N SER A 68 0.42 -6.46 -2.16
CA SER A 68 1.44 -6.49 -1.10
C SER A 68 2.34 -7.72 -1.19
N ALA A 69 1.84 -8.87 -1.65
CA ALA A 69 2.64 -10.06 -1.89
C ALA A 69 3.57 -9.86 -3.09
N MET A 70 3.08 -9.29 -4.20
CA MET A 70 3.88 -8.95 -5.38
C MET A 70 5.05 -8.02 -5.05
N VAL A 71 4.82 -7.04 -4.17
CA VAL A 71 5.89 -6.10 -3.73
C VAL A 71 6.92 -6.79 -2.82
N ARG A 72 6.53 -7.78 -2.02
CA ARG A 72 7.42 -8.46 -1.07
C ARG A 72 8.19 -9.64 -1.67
N SER A 73 7.59 -10.33 -2.61
CA SER A 73 8.13 -11.54 -3.25
C SER A 73 7.87 -11.47 -4.76
N PRO A 74 8.43 -10.46 -5.45
CA PRO A 74 8.12 -10.20 -6.86
C PRO A 74 8.52 -11.35 -7.78
N GLU A 75 9.53 -12.12 -7.40
CA GLU A 75 10.03 -13.27 -8.15
C GLU A 75 8.96 -14.35 -8.39
N ASP A 76 7.97 -14.46 -7.49
CA ASP A 76 6.86 -15.43 -7.62
C ASP A 76 5.85 -15.05 -8.70
N TYR A 77 5.95 -13.83 -9.22
CA TYR A 77 4.99 -13.24 -10.16
C TYR A 77 5.60 -12.93 -11.54
N LEU A 78 6.90 -13.11 -11.71
CA LEU A 78 7.59 -12.80 -12.98
C LEU A 78 6.98 -13.55 -14.17
N GLY A 79 6.78 -12.83 -15.27
CA GLY A 79 6.23 -13.34 -16.51
C GLY A 79 4.72 -13.54 -16.52
N ARG A 80 4.02 -13.29 -15.40
CA ARG A 80 2.56 -13.38 -15.35
C ARG A 80 1.92 -12.15 -15.96
N THR A 81 0.81 -12.35 -16.65
CA THR A 81 -0.06 -11.24 -17.05
C THR A 81 -0.84 -10.78 -15.84
N VAL A 82 -0.71 -9.49 -15.50
CA VAL A 82 -1.44 -8.84 -14.41
C VAL A 82 -2.49 -7.91 -14.98
N ARG A 83 -3.70 -7.98 -14.45
CA ARG A 83 -4.79 -7.07 -14.75
C ARG A 83 -5.24 -6.38 -13.47
N MET A 84 -5.00 -5.06 -13.37
CA MET A 84 -5.14 -4.31 -12.12
C MET A 84 -5.84 -2.98 -12.36
N GLN A 85 -6.82 -2.66 -11.50
CA GLN A 85 -7.48 -1.36 -11.45
C GLN A 85 -6.94 -0.55 -10.27
N GLY A 86 -6.76 0.76 -10.48
CA GLY A 86 -6.36 1.69 -9.42
C GLY A 86 -6.12 3.11 -9.95
N SER A 87 -5.77 4.00 -9.05
CA SER A 87 -5.50 5.40 -9.39
C SER A 87 -4.09 5.58 -9.94
N LEU A 88 -3.95 6.32 -11.03
CA LEU A 88 -2.64 6.73 -11.56
C LEU A 88 -1.93 7.65 -10.58
N MET A 89 -0.73 7.27 -10.18
CA MET A 89 0.22 8.15 -9.51
C MET A 89 1.45 8.34 -10.38
N VAL A 90 1.96 9.57 -10.38
CA VAL A 90 3.15 9.95 -11.15
C VAL A 90 4.20 10.46 -10.16
N TYR A 91 5.33 9.79 -10.12
CA TYR A 91 6.45 10.17 -9.27
C TYR A 91 7.58 10.74 -10.12
N GLU A 92 8.12 11.88 -9.69
CA GLU A 92 9.34 12.40 -10.30
C GLU A 92 10.52 11.52 -9.91
N ALA A 93 11.23 11.11 -10.92
CA ALA A 93 12.38 10.24 -10.75
C ALA A 93 13.65 11.03 -10.42
N ASN A 94 14.69 10.28 -10.06
CA ASN A 94 16.02 10.83 -9.87
C ASN A 94 16.73 10.96 -11.23
N PRO A 95 16.97 12.20 -11.74
CA PRO A 95 17.65 12.41 -13.01
C PRO A 95 19.06 11.80 -13.08
N ALA A 96 19.70 11.58 -11.93
CA ALA A 96 21.01 10.93 -11.85
C ALA A 96 20.97 9.45 -12.29
N LEU A 97 19.79 8.83 -12.27
CA LEU A 97 19.57 7.47 -12.73
C LEU A 97 19.05 7.40 -14.19
N GLY A 98 18.87 8.56 -14.84
CA GLY A 98 18.34 8.63 -16.20
C GLY A 98 16.84 8.34 -16.31
N ILE A 99 16.16 8.23 -15.20
CA ILE A 99 14.72 7.98 -15.12
C ILE A 99 14.06 9.31 -14.76
N TYR A 100 13.08 9.73 -15.54
CA TYR A 100 12.45 11.04 -15.35
C TYR A 100 11.10 10.96 -14.63
N TYR A 101 10.34 9.88 -14.83
CA TYR A 101 9.05 9.66 -14.19
C TYR A 101 8.80 8.17 -13.97
N PHE A 102 8.15 7.85 -12.84
CA PHE A 102 7.55 6.54 -12.59
C PHE A 102 6.03 6.68 -12.63
N TYR A 103 5.40 5.83 -13.40
CA TYR A 103 3.96 5.68 -13.42
C TYR A 103 3.57 4.48 -12.57
N THR A 104 2.65 4.69 -11.64
CA THR A 104 2.25 3.64 -10.70
C THR A 104 0.74 3.58 -10.65
N VAL A 105 0.19 2.38 -10.77
CA VAL A 105 -1.21 2.11 -10.47
C VAL A 105 -1.33 1.78 -8.99
N VAL A 106 -2.08 2.61 -8.25
CA VAL A 106 -2.16 2.57 -6.79
C VAL A 106 -3.54 2.16 -6.33
N ILE A 107 -3.57 1.27 -5.36
CA ILE A 107 -4.78 0.84 -4.65
C ILE A 107 -4.72 1.27 -3.19
N GLN A 108 -5.89 1.28 -2.55
CA GLN A 108 -6.02 1.51 -1.11
C GLN A 108 -6.56 0.26 -0.44
N ASP A 109 -6.23 0.09 0.83
CA ASP A 109 -6.87 -0.93 1.65
C ASP A 109 -8.35 -0.57 1.90
N ALA A 110 -9.11 -1.51 2.46
CA ALA A 110 -10.54 -1.33 2.72
C ALA A 110 -10.88 -0.16 3.67
N THR A 111 -9.90 0.34 4.42
CA THR A 111 -10.04 1.47 5.35
C THR A 111 -9.47 2.76 4.79
N ALA A 112 -8.87 2.74 3.60
CA ALA A 112 -8.18 3.84 2.94
C ALA A 112 -7.05 4.46 3.79
N CYS A 113 -6.51 3.71 4.77
CA CYS A 113 -5.39 4.18 5.59
C CYS A 113 -4.01 3.80 5.02
N CYS A 114 -3.95 2.80 4.14
CA CYS A 114 -2.72 2.31 3.55
C CYS A 114 -2.86 2.23 2.03
N GLN A 115 -1.76 2.49 1.34
CA GLN A 115 -1.68 2.42 -0.12
C GLN A 115 -0.60 1.44 -0.53
N GLN A 116 -0.85 0.74 -1.62
CA GLN A 116 0.12 -0.09 -2.33
C GLN A 116 -0.02 0.18 -3.81
N GLY A 117 1.05 0.00 -4.57
CA GLY A 117 0.99 0.19 -6.01
C GLY A 117 2.05 -0.60 -6.74
N LEU A 118 1.82 -0.82 -8.01
CA LEU A 118 2.77 -1.42 -8.93
C LEU A 118 3.17 -0.38 -9.98
N GLU A 119 4.45 -0.28 -10.20
CA GLU A 119 4.98 0.50 -11.33
C GLU A 119 4.53 -0.13 -12.64
N PHE A 120 4.29 0.71 -13.65
CA PHE A 120 4.06 0.24 -15.01
C PHE A 120 4.73 1.15 -16.04
N VAL A 121 5.10 0.58 -17.16
CA VAL A 121 5.58 1.30 -18.34
C VAL A 121 4.55 1.19 -19.45
N TRP A 122 4.37 2.29 -20.21
CA TRP A 122 3.38 2.39 -21.26
C TRP A 122 3.92 3.20 -22.44
N ASP A 123 3.88 2.61 -23.62
CA ASP A 123 4.33 3.24 -24.87
C ASP A 123 3.20 3.53 -25.88
N GLY A 124 1.96 3.17 -25.47
CA GLY A 124 0.78 3.27 -26.35
C GLY A 124 0.13 4.65 -26.43
N GLY A 125 0.74 5.70 -25.86
CA GLY A 125 0.21 7.06 -25.94
C GLY A 125 0.31 7.86 -24.64
N GLU A 126 -0.35 9.02 -24.62
CA GLU A 126 -0.36 9.89 -23.45
C GLU A 126 -1.20 9.30 -22.31
N LEU A 127 -0.66 9.35 -21.10
CA LEU A 127 -1.40 9.00 -19.88
C LEU A 127 -2.24 10.19 -19.42
N PRO A 128 -3.38 9.94 -18.76
CA PRO A 128 -4.21 11.00 -18.19
C PRO A 128 -3.54 11.68 -17.00
N GLN A 129 -4.24 12.61 -16.37
CA GLN A 129 -3.74 13.29 -15.18
C GLN A 129 -3.63 12.31 -13.99
N ALA A 130 -2.65 12.55 -13.12
CA ALA A 130 -2.52 11.82 -11.85
C ALA A 130 -3.85 11.88 -11.06
N GLY A 131 -4.20 10.78 -10.41
CA GLY A 131 -5.46 10.59 -9.70
C GLY A 131 -6.58 9.99 -10.56
N THR A 132 -6.38 9.83 -11.88
CA THR A 132 -7.36 9.17 -12.75
C THR A 132 -7.36 7.66 -12.48
N GLU A 133 -8.56 7.07 -12.40
CA GLU A 133 -8.71 5.61 -12.30
C GLU A 133 -8.38 4.94 -13.63
N LEU A 134 -7.51 3.96 -13.57
CA LEU A 134 -7.04 3.19 -14.71
C LEU A 134 -7.28 1.69 -14.51
N LEU A 135 -7.45 1.00 -15.62
CA LEU A 135 -7.27 -0.43 -15.72
C LEU A 135 -6.02 -0.69 -16.54
N VAL A 136 -5.03 -1.29 -15.91
CA VAL A 136 -3.75 -1.64 -16.52
C VAL A 136 -3.70 -3.15 -16.71
N THR A 137 -3.34 -3.60 -17.92
CA THR A 137 -3.10 -5.02 -18.21
C THR A 137 -1.74 -5.14 -18.88
N GLY A 138 -0.90 -6.04 -18.38
CA GLY A 138 0.43 -6.24 -18.94
C GLY A 138 1.21 -7.34 -18.23
N THR A 139 2.43 -7.58 -18.67
CA THR A 139 3.31 -8.60 -18.11
C THR A 139 4.14 -8.02 -16.96
N PHE A 140 4.23 -8.75 -15.83
CA PHE A 140 5.06 -8.35 -14.70
C PHE A 140 6.50 -8.80 -14.93
N GLU A 141 7.42 -7.85 -14.95
CA GLU A 141 8.82 -8.08 -15.34
C GLU A 141 9.80 -7.40 -14.37
N GLU A 142 11.02 -7.94 -14.33
CA GLU A 142 12.15 -7.33 -13.64
C GLU A 142 12.92 -6.42 -14.61
N TYR A 143 13.42 -5.30 -14.10
CA TYR A 143 14.32 -4.42 -14.81
C TYR A 143 15.45 -3.90 -13.90
N ASP A 144 16.52 -3.40 -14.48
CA ASP A 144 17.62 -2.77 -13.72
C ASP A 144 17.33 -1.28 -13.52
N CYS A 145 17.21 -0.86 -12.28
CA CYS A 145 17.07 0.55 -11.90
C CYS A 145 18.36 1.04 -11.23
N GLY A 146 19.34 1.41 -12.06
CA GLY A 146 20.60 1.95 -11.56
C GLY A 146 21.47 0.93 -10.80
N GLY A 147 21.45 -0.33 -11.20
CA GLY A 147 22.19 -1.43 -10.58
C GLY A 147 21.39 -2.16 -9.47
N LEU A 148 20.11 -1.84 -9.31
CA LEU A 148 19.21 -2.52 -8.38
C LEU A 148 18.06 -3.19 -9.14
N PRO A 149 17.72 -4.45 -8.81
CA PRO A 149 16.55 -5.09 -9.40
C PRO A 149 15.30 -4.33 -8.97
N SER A 150 14.46 -4.03 -9.93
CA SER A 150 13.17 -3.37 -9.75
C SER A 150 12.13 -4.07 -10.61
N TYR A 151 10.85 -3.84 -10.33
CA TYR A 151 9.79 -4.63 -10.94
C TYR A 151 8.66 -3.73 -11.41
N HIS A 152 8.14 -4.00 -12.60
CA HIS A 152 7.05 -3.23 -13.18
C HIS A 152 6.13 -4.09 -14.05
N ILE A 153 4.98 -3.54 -14.39
CA ILE A 153 4.10 -4.10 -15.41
C ILE A 153 4.48 -3.46 -16.75
N VAL A 154 4.90 -4.27 -17.73
CA VAL A 154 5.02 -3.84 -19.13
C VAL A 154 3.61 -3.86 -19.70
N ALA A 155 2.97 -2.68 -19.72
CA ALA A 155 1.56 -2.57 -20.04
C ALA A 155 1.30 -2.83 -21.56
N GLN A 156 0.37 -3.72 -21.83
CA GLN A 156 -0.17 -4.03 -23.14
C GLN A 156 -1.44 -3.20 -23.43
N SER A 157 -2.20 -2.86 -22.37
CA SER A 157 -3.31 -1.91 -22.44
C SER A 157 -3.40 -1.07 -21.17
N VAL A 158 -3.81 0.19 -21.36
CA VAL A 158 -4.18 1.12 -20.30
C VAL A 158 -5.50 1.75 -20.66
N GLU A 159 -6.53 1.50 -19.86
CA GLU A 159 -7.88 2.00 -20.08
C GLU A 159 -8.24 3.00 -18.97
N VAL A 160 -8.80 4.16 -19.35
CA VAL A 160 -9.32 5.15 -18.40
C VAL A 160 -10.72 4.73 -17.97
N LEU A 161 -10.92 4.61 -16.68
CA LEU A 161 -12.21 4.30 -16.09
C LEU A 161 -12.96 5.60 -15.75
N SER A 162 -14.24 5.65 -16.10
CA SER A 162 -15.11 6.83 -15.93
C SER A 162 -16.07 6.65 -14.75
#